data_07f171f693d97ef3bdef74871c476f12
#
_entry.id   07f171f693d97ef3bdef74871c476f12
#
_cell.length_a   1.000
_cell.length_b   1.000
_cell.length_c   1.000
_cell.angle_alpha   90.00
_cell.angle_beta   90.00
_cell.angle_gamma   90.00
#
_symmetry.space_group_name_H-M   'P 1'
#
loop_
_entity.id
_entity.type
_entity.pdbx_description
1 polymer ?
#
loop_
_entity_poly.entity_id
_entity_poly.type
_entity_poly.pdbx_seq_one_letter_code
_entity_poly.pdbx_strand_id
1 'polypeptide(L)'
;MLTKEMKANLGIMITASHNPFYDNGLKLFGPDGMKLSDKIEKKIENLIDTKTINQLSKPKLLGRVKRLEDGNDKYIKILKNNFPNKFSLKGMRIVLDCANGAGYKSAPKILSDLGAKVFSLGVEPNGLNINYKCGSTFPQFLKKNVRKFKADIGIALDGDGDRVIMCDEKSKIIDGDQIIAMIASRWKRKKILKGGVIGTLMSNYGLEKFFSNEK
;
A
#
# COMPACT_ATOMS: atom_id res chain seq x y z
N MET A 1 -9.53 4.28 -4.48
CA MET A 1 -9.11 4.59 -5.87
C MET A 1 -10.05 3.93 -6.89
N LEU A 2 -10.11 2.62 -7.08
CA LEU A 2 -10.99 1.95 -8.05
C LEU A 2 -12.48 2.25 -7.85
N THR A 3 -12.98 2.31 -6.62
CA THR A 3 -14.37 2.68 -6.31
C THR A 3 -14.76 4.00 -6.96
N LYS A 4 -13.92 5.02 -6.79
CA LYS A 4 -14.12 6.35 -7.37
C LYS A 4 -13.99 6.33 -8.90
N GLU A 5 -12.95 5.68 -9.43
CA GLU A 5 -12.69 5.60 -10.87
C GLU A 5 -13.84 4.93 -11.63
N MET A 6 -14.41 3.89 -11.05
CA MET A 6 -15.52 3.14 -11.60
C MET A 6 -16.89 3.75 -11.28
N LYS A 7 -16.94 4.88 -10.57
CA LYS A 7 -18.18 5.51 -10.10
C LYS A 7 -19.09 4.52 -9.36
N ALA A 8 -18.48 3.61 -8.59
CA ALA A 8 -19.24 2.63 -7.82
C ALA A 8 -19.83 3.29 -6.55
N ASN A 9 -21.01 2.83 -6.13
CA ASN A 9 -21.68 3.34 -4.94
C ASN A 9 -21.02 2.88 -3.64
N LEU A 10 -20.35 1.71 -3.67
CA LEU A 10 -19.66 1.13 -2.53
C LEU A 10 -18.47 0.32 -3.03
N GLY A 11 -17.36 0.39 -2.29
CA GLY A 11 -16.22 -0.50 -2.44
C GLY A 11 -16.08 -1.37 -1.20
N ILE A 12 -15.78 -2.65 -1.39
CA ILE A 12 -15.49 -3.58 -0.31
C ILE A 12 -14.12 -4.18 -0.57
N MET A 13 -13.21 -4.08 0.40
CA MET A 13 -11.89 -4.67 0.35
C MET A 13 -11.78 -5.74 1.43
N ILE A 14 -11.43 -6.94 1.03
CA ILE A 14 -11.11 -8.04 1.94
C ILE A 14 -9.63 -7.98 2.24
N THR A 15 -9.25 -7.89 3.51
CA THR A 15 -7.86 -7.72 3.91
C THR A 15 -7.60 -8.24 5.32
N ALA A 16 -6.41 -8.81 5.51
CA ALA A 16 -5.84 -9.08 6.83
C ALA A 16 -4.78 -8.02 7.22
N SER A 17 -4.60 -6.96 6.38
CA SER A 17 -3.54 -5.98 6.54
C SER A 17 -2.16 -6.67 6.61
N HIS A 18 -1.40 -6.45 7.68
CA HIS A 18 -0.09 -7.07 7.92
C HIS A 18 -0.16 -8.38 8.72
N ASN A 19 -1.36 -8.84 9.02
CA ASN A 19 -1.58 -10.05 9.82
C ASN A 19 -1.41 -11.32 8.97
N PRO A 20 -1.30 -12.50 9.61
CA PRO A 20 -1.29 -13.78 8.92
C PRO A 20 -2.60 -14.09 8.20
N PHE A 21 -2.59 -15.09 7.34
CA PHE A 21 -3.70 -15.48 6.47
C PHE A 21 -4.99 -15.88 7.20
N TYR A 22 -4.91 -16.32 8.44
CA TYR A 22 -6.08 -16.72 9.24
C TYR A 22 -6.85 -15.54 9.82
N ASP A 23 -6.29 -14.35 9.79
CA ASP A 23 -7.00 -13.11 10.12
C ASP A 23 -7.61 -12.53 8.85
N ASN A 24 -8.89 -12.14 8.93
CA ASN A 24 -9.60 -11.48 7.84
C ASN A 24 -10.41 -10.31 8.36
N GLY A 25 -10.63 -9.33 7.48
CA GLY A 25 -11.46 -8.18 7.77
C GLY A 25 -12.03 -7.56 6.50
N LEU A 26 -12.97 -6.67 6.68
CA LEU A 26 -13.58 -5.91 5.59
C LEU A 26 -13.32 -4.42 5.81
N LYS A 27 -12.85 -3.74 4.77
CA LYS A 27 -12.79 -2.27 4.72
C LYS A 27 -13.84 -1.78 3.72
N LEU A 28 -14.69 -0.85 4.13
CA LEU A 28 -15.77 -0.31 3.31
C LEU A 28 -15.43 1.11 2.84
N PHE A 29 -15.65 1.38 1.55
CA PHE A 29 -15.32 2.65 0.91
C PHE A 29 -16.55 3.26 0.25
N GLY A 30 -16.76 4.55 0.46
CA GLY A 30 -17.82 5.31 -0.20
C GLY A 30 -17.52 5.61 -1.69
N PRO A 31 -18.48 6.22 -2.39
CA PRO A 31 -18.34 6.55 -3.82
C PRO A 31 -17.22 7.56 -4.10
N ASP A 32 -16.80 8.33 -3.10
CA ASP A 32 -15.63 9.22 -3.13
C ASP A 32 -14.29 8.49 -3.05
N GLY A 33 -14.32 7.17 -2.77
CA GLY A 33 -13.15 6.33 -2.58
C GLY A 33 -12.50 6.44 -1.20
N MET A 34 -13.15 7.12 -0.25
CA MET A 34 -12.70 7.22 1.14
C MET A 34 -13.34 6.13 2.00
N LYS A 35 -12.63 5.71 3.06
CA LYS A 35 -13.18 4.76 4.03
C LYS A 35 -14.44 5.34 4.65
N LEU A 36 -15.46 4.52 4.88
CA LEU A 36 -16.67 4.94 5.56
C LEU A 36 -16.34 5.43 6.99
N SER A 37 -17.13 6.36 7.48
CA SER A 37 -16.97 6.84 8.86
C SER A 37 -17.35 5.76 9.85
N ASP A 38 -16.71 5.76 11.02
CA ASP A 38 -16.98 4.82 12.11
C ASP A 38 -18.47 4.78 12.50
N LYS A 39 -19.16 5.94 12.39
CA LYS A 39 -20.61 6.03 12.64
C LYS A 39 -21.43 5.19 11.64
N ILE A 40 -21.01 5.14 10.38
CA ILE A 40 -21.68 4.34 9.32
C ILE A 40 -21.31 2.88 9.50
N GLU A 41 -20.03 2.56 9.74
CA GLU A 41 -19.58 1.19 10.00
C GLU A 41 -20.34 0.58 11.18
N LYS A 42 -20.45 1.30 12.32
CA LYS A 42 -21.23 0.84 13.49
C LYS A 42 -22.71 0.62 13.18
N LYS A 43 -23.32 1.42 12.30
CA LYS A 43 -24.70 1.17 11.86
C LYS A 43 -24.80 -0.13 11.05
N ILE A 44 -23.84 -0.41 10.20
CA ILE A 44 -23.81 -1.65 9.40
C ILE A 44 -23.63 -2.86 10.32
N GLU A 45 -22.72 -2.81 11.29
CA GLU A 45 -22.50 -3.84 12.29
C GLU A 45 -23.80 -4.14 13.06
N ASN A 46 -24.47 -3.10 13.57
CA ASN A 46 -25.74 -3.25 14.29
C ASN A 46 -26.83 -3.90 13.41
N LEU A 47 -26.88 -3.60 12.11
CA LEU A 47 -27.84 -4.24 11.18
C LEU A 47 -27.54 -5.72 10.97
N ILE A 48 -26.26 -6.10 10.96
CA ILE A 48 -25.83 -7.49 10.85
C ILE A 48 -26.21 -8.25 12.13
N ASP A 49 -25.93 -7.68 13.30
CA ASP A 49 -26.16 -8.30 14.60
C ASP A 49 -27.66 -8.46 14.93
N THR A 50 -28.49 -7.50 14.51
CA THR A 50 -29.94 -7.53 14.76
C THR A 50 -30.71 -8.48 13.85
N LYS A 51 -30.01 -9.25 12.97
CA LYS A 51 -30.62 -10.20 12.03
C LYS A 51 -31.81 -9.63 11.29
N THR A 52 -31.72 -8.37 10.85
CA THR A 52 -32.81 -7.68 10.11
C THR A 52 -32.98 -8.29 8.70
N ILE A 53 -33.24 -9.59 8.65
CA ILE A 53 -33.43 -10.40 7.43
C ILE A 53 -34.67 -9.95 6.64
N ASN A 54 -35.58 -9.18 7.25
CA ASN A 54 -36.84 -8.74 6.65
C ASN A 54 -36.70 -7.72 5.50
N GLN A 55 -35.47 -7.26 5.20
CA GLN A 55 -35.20 -6.28 4.14
C GLN A 55 -34.45 -6.87 2.93
N LEU A 56 -34.57 -8.18 2.73
CA LEU A 56 -33.94 -8.81 1.55
C LEU A 56 -34.61 -8.33 0.26
N SER A 57 -33.78 -8.08 -0.74
CA SER A 57 -34.26 -7.74 -2.08
C SER A 57 -35.11 -8.87 -2.69
N LYS A 58 -36.22 -8.51 -3.35
CA LYS A 58 -37.01 -9.48 -4.10
C LYS A 58 -36.13 -10.13 -5.18
N PRO A 59 -36.34 -11.43 -5.54
CA PRO A 59 -35.52 -12.14 -6.52
C PRO A 59 -35.36 -11.42 -7.86
N LYS A 60 -36.37 -10.72 -8.32
CA LYS A 60 -36.36 -9.94 -9.58
C LYS A 60 -35.44 -8.70 -9.52
N LEU A 61 -35.07 -8.25 -8.31
CA LEU A 61 -34.22 -7.07 -8.07
C LEU A 61 -32.79 -7.44 -7.75
N LEU A 62 -32.46 -8.74 -7.75
CA LEU A 62 -31.07 -9.17 -7.52
C LEU A 62 -30.16 -8.69 -8.65
N GLY A 63 -29.02 -8.11 -8.27
CA GLY A 63 -27.99 -7.70 -9.21
C GLY A 63 -27.26 -8.89 -9.85
N ARG A 64 -26.42 -8.60 -10.81
CA ARG A 64 -25.58 -9.60 -11.48
C ARG A 64 -24.11 -9.34 -11.18
N VAL A 65 -23.35 -10.41 -10.95
CA VAL A 65 -21.90 -10.34 -10.79
C VAL A 65 -21.24 -10.18 -12.16
N LYS A 66 -20.32 -9.24 -12.24
CA LYS A 66 -19.43 -9.06 -13.39
C LYS A 66 -17.99 -9.02 -12.90
N ARG A 67 -17.13 -9.87 -13.47
CA ARG A 67 -15.71 -9.82 -13.20
C ARG A 67 -15.07 -8.68 -14.00
N LEU A 68 -14.21 -7.90 -13.33
CA LEU A 68 -13.46 -6.83 -13.95
C LEU A 68 -12.05 -7.37 -14.27
N GLU A 69 -11.81 -7.75 -15.51
CA GLU A 69 -10.53 -8.35 -15.94
C GLU A 69 -9.40 -7.31 -16.00
N ASP A 70 -9.72 -6.07 -16.35
CA ASP A 70 -8.75 -4.97 -16.51
C ASP A 70 -8.53 -4.10 -15.25
N GLY A 71 -9.04 -4.55 -14.09
CA GLY A 71 -8.94 -3.79 -12.84
C GLY A 71 -7.52 -3.49 -12.41
N ASN A 72 -6.63 -4.48 -12.57
CA ASN A 72 -5.21 -4.32 -12.25
C ASN A 72 -4.51 -3.32 -13.21
N ASP A 73 -4.81 -3.36 -14.49
CA ASP A 73 -4.21 -2.47 -15.48
C ASP A 73 -4.67 -1.02 -15.28
N LYS A 74 -5.95 -0.82 -14.95
CA LYS A 74 -6.47 0.50 -14.54
C LYS A 74 -5.72 1.05 -13.33
N TYR A 75 -5.52 0.22 -12.30
CA TYR A 75 -4.78 0.60 -11.10
C TYR A 75 -3.33 0.98 -11.43
N ILE A 76 -2.62 0.15 -12.19
CA ILE A 76 -1.25 0.42 -12.66
C ILE A 76 -1.18 1.74 -13.42
N LYS A 77 -2.10 1.98 -14.34
CA LYS A 77 -2.16 3.23 -15.13
C LYS A 77 -2.32 4.46 -14.23
N ILE A 78 -3.22 4.40 -13.25
CA ILE A 78 -3.43 5.51 -12.31
C ILE A 78 -2.17 5.79 -11.51
N LEU A 79 -1.49 4.76 -11.00
CA LEU A 79 -0.26 4.94 -10.22
C LEU A 79 0.89 5.49 -11.07
N LYS A 80 1.05 5.00 -12.30
CA LYS A 80 2.08 5.50 -13.22
C LYS A 80 1.86 6.97 -13.60
N ASN A 81 0.63 7.41 -13.73
CA ASN A 81 0.31 8.81 -14.02
C ASN A 81 0.73 9.77 -12.89
N ASN A 82 0.89 9.27 -11.67
CA ASN A 82 1.40 10.05 -10.54
C ASN A 82 2.93 10.11 -10.49
N PHE A 83 3.62 9.28 -11.28
CA PHE A 83 5.08 9.34 -11.36
C PHE A 83 5.50 10.54 -12.22
N PRO A 84 6.42 11.41 -11.75
CA PRO A 84 6.78 12.60 -12.51
C PRO A 84 7.48 12.26 -13.82
N ASN A 85 6.95 12.76 -14.95
CA ASN A 85 7.43 12.48 -16.30
C ASN A 85 8.92 12.82 -16.55
N LYS A 86 9.52 13.65 -15.67
CA LYS A 86 10.94 14.04 -15.74
C LYS A 86 11.89 12.96 -15.26
N PHE A 87 11.40 11.91 -14.60
CA PHE A 87 12.22 10.89 -13.98
C PHE A 87 12.01 9.53 -14.65
N SER A 88 13.03 8.73 -14.56
CA SER A 88 13.03 7.32 -14.97
C SER A 88 13.79 6.53 -13.92
N LEU A 89 13.43 5.28 -13.77
CA LEU A 89 14.15 4.32 -12.92
C LEU A 89 15.15 3.48 -13.75
N LYS A 90 15.42 3.89 -15.00
CA LYS A 90 16.36 3.19 -15.87
C LYS A 90 17.74 3.10 -15.22
N GLY A 91 18.28 1.88 -15.19
CA GLY A 91 19.56 1.59 -14.56
C GLY A 91 19.47 1.21 -13.08
N MET A 92 18.38 1.54 -12.39
CA MET A 92 18.20 1.14 -10.98
C MET A 92 17.90 -0.35 -10.85
N ARG A 93 18.54 -0.98 -9.90
CA ARG A 93 18.36 -2.38 -9.48
C ARG A 93 17.56 -2.36 -8.18
N ILE A 94 16.33 -2.85 -8.21
CA ILE A 94 15.41 -2.80 -7.07
C ILE A 94 15.07 -4.22 -6.62
N VAL A 95 15.28 -4.54 -5.36
CA VAL A 95 14.66 -5.71 -4.72
C VAL A 95 13.30 -5.27 -4.17
N LEU A 96 12.25 -5.92 -4.62
CA LEU A 96 10.87 -5.62 -4.21
C LEU A 96 10.26 -6.85 -3.56
N ASP A 97 9.91 -6.74 -2.28
CA ASP A 97 9.18 -7.75 -1.52
C ASP A 97 7.70 -7.34 -1.40
N CYS A 98 6.82 -8.11 -2.03
CA CYS A 98 5.38 -7.88 -2.05
C CYS A 98 4.60 -8.66 -0.98
N ALA A 99 5.29 -9.28 -0.02
CA ALA A 99 4.68 -10.01 1.10
C ALA A 99 3.68 -11.11 0.70
N ASN A 100 3.74 -11.64 -0.53
CA ASN A 100 2.68 -12.48 -1.12
C ASN A 100 1.28 -11.87 -1.01
N GLY A 101 1.21 -10.54 -0.99
CA GLY A 101 0.01 -9.73 -0.77
C GLY A 101 -0.55 -9.12 -2.05
N ALA A 102 -1.45 -8.14 -1.91
CA ALA A 102 -2.21 -7.52 -3.01
C ALA A 102 -1.33 -6.89 -4.09
N GLY A 103 -0.14 -6.40 -3.71
CA GLY A 103 0.82 -5.76 -4.63
C GLY A 103 1.59 -6.69 -5.56
N TYR A 104 1.44 -8.02 -5.47
CA TYR A 104 2.31 -9.00 -6.12
C TYR A 104 2.40 -8.91 -7.63
N LYS A 105 1.36 -8.46 -8.31
CA LYS A 105 1.33 -8.22 -9.76
C LYS A 105 1.63 -6.78 -10.12
N SER A 106 0.96 -5.84 -9.43
CA SER A 106 0.99 -4.43 -9.78
C SER A 106 2.33 -3.76 -9.48
N ALA A 107 2.90 -3.99 -8.30
CA ALA A 107 4.11 -3.29 -7.87
C ALA A 107 5.35 -3.64 -8.72
N PRO A 108 5.65 -4.93 -9.03
CA PRO A 108 6.75 -5.26 -9.94
C PRO A 108 6.55 -4.66 -11.33
N LYS A 109 5.33 -4.74 -11.86
CA LYS A 109 4.99 -4.21 -13.19
C LYS A 109 5.21 -2.70 -13.25
N ILE A 110 4.74 -1.94 -12.27
CA ILE A 110 4.90 -0.48 -12.22
C ILE A 110 6.39 -0.11 -12.25
N LEU A 111 7.21 -0.71 -11.38
CA LEU A 111 8.62 -0.38 -11.29
C LEU A 111 9.38 -0.78 -12.56
N SER A 112 9.05 -1.93 -13.16
CA SER A 112 9.63 -2.37 -14.43
C SER A 112 9.23 -1.45 -15.58
N ASP A 113 7.96 -1.04 -15.66
CA ASP A 113 7.47 -0.10 -16.68
C ASP A 113 8.12 1.28 -16.57
N LEU A 114 8.56 1.68 -15.36
CA LEU A 114 9.31 2.91 -15.13
C LEU A 114 10.81 2.76 -15.42
N GLY A 115 11.26 1.57 -15.84
CA GLY A 115 12.61 1.30 -16.32
C GLY A 115 13.54 0.62 -15.32
N ALA A 116 13.09 0.26 -14.12
CA ALA A 116 13.91 -0.43 -13.13
C ALA A 116 14.15 -1.90 -13.50
N LYS A 117 15.32 -2.44 -13.11
CA LYS A 117 15.55 -3.87 -13.04
C LYS A 117 15.06 -4.38 -11.70
N VAL A 118 13.89 -5.06 -11.69
CA VAL A 118 13.21 -5.50 -10.48
C VAL A 118 13.53 -6.96 -10.18
N PHE A 119 13.93 -7.23 -8.93
CA PHE A 119 14.08 -8.56 -8.36
C PHE A 119 12.92 -8.78 -7.39
N SER A 120 11.87 -9.44 -7.87
CA SER A 120 10.63 -9.61 -7.13
C SER A 120 10.73 -10.76 -6.13
N LEU A 121 10.25 -10.52 -4.92
CA LEU A 121 10.14 -11.46 -3.81
C LEU A 121 8.71 -11.43 -3.28
N GLY A 122 8.24 -12.54 -2.68
CA GLY A 122 6.90 -12.58 -2.13
C GLY A 122 5.82 -12.30 -3.18
N VAL A 123 5.93 -12.91 -4.36
CA VAL A 123 5.02 -12.71 -5.51
C VAL A 123 4.30 -13.98 -5.94
N GLU A 124 4.32 -15.01 -5.11
CA GLU A 124 3.67 -16.30 -5.34
C GLU A 124 2.64 -16.60 -4.24
N PRO A 125 1.52 -15.83 -4.18
CA PRO A 125 0.51 -16.03 -3.16
C PRO A 125 -0.19 -17.38 -3.35
N ASN A 126 -0.28 -18.16 -2.27
CA ASN A 126 -0.96 -19.47 -2.25
C ASN A 126 -2.17 -19.51 -1.30
N GLY A 127 -2.56 -18.34 -0.75
CA GLY A 127 -3.66 -18.21 0.20
C GLY A 127 -3.28 -18.42 1.67
N LEU A 128 -2.07 -18.94 1.96
CA LEU A 128 -1.62 -19.26 3.32
C LEU A 128 -0.30 -18.57 3.69
N ASN A 129 0.34 -17.87 2.76
CA ASN A 129 1.70 -17.35 2.91
C ASN A 129 1.82 -15.82 2.92
N ILE A 130 0.71 -15.10 2.94
CA ILE A 130 0.71 -13.64 3.04
C ILE A 130 1.43 -13.20 4.33
N ASN A 131 2.34 -12.22 4.24
CA ASN A 131 3.14 -11.70 5.34
C ASN A 131 4.03 -12.75 6.08
N TYR A 132 4.07 -14.00 5.62
CA TYR A 132 4.82 -15.05 6.31
C TYR A 132 6.30 -14.99 5.98
N LYS A 133 7.11 -14.53 6.94
CA LYS A 133 8.57 -14.36 6.82
C LYS A 133 9.02 -13.52 5.62
N CYS A 134 8.18 -12.57 5.21
CA CYS A 134 8.43 -11.64 4.12
C CYS A 134 7.69 -10.31 4.36
N GLY A 135 7.92 -9.33 3.49
CA GLY A 135 7.29 -8.02 3.53
C GLY A 135 7.85 -7.09 4.61
N SER A 136 7.14 -5.99 4.84
CA SER A 136 7.58 -4.90 5.72
C SER A 136 7.71 -5.30 7.19
N THR A 137 7.01 -6.35 7.63
CA THR A 137 7.09 -6.89 8.99
C THR A 137 8.28 -7.82 9.20
N PHE A 138 8.95 -8.24 8.13
CA PHE A 138 10.12 -9.13 8.18
C PHE A 138 11.28 -8.60 7.32
N PRO A 139 11.87 -7.43 7.66
CA PRO A 139 12.86 -6.73 6.83
C PRO A 139 14.18 -7.48 6.65
N GLN A 140 14.45 -8.50 7.45
CA GLN A 140 15.66 -9.33 7.29
C GLN A 140 15.70 -10.05 5.94
N PHE A 141 14.52 -10.45 5.42
CA PHE A 141 14.41 -11.08 4.11
C PHE A 141 14.78 -10.10 3.00
N LEU A 142 14.30 -8.86 3.08
CA LEU A 142 14.67 -7.78 2.17
C LEU A 142 16.19 -7.53 2.19
N LYS A 143 16.76 -7.31 3.38
CA LYS A 143 18.20 -7.02 3.57
C LYS A 143 19.10 -8.08 2.95
N LYS A 144 18.80 -9.37 3.19
CA LYS A 144 19.55 -10.49 2.62
C LYS A 144 19.55 -10.45 1.09
N ASN A 145 18.39 -10.15 0.51
CA ASN A 145 18.24 -10.17 -0.95
C ASN A 145 18.83 -8.92 -1.63
N VAL A 146 18.81 -7.75 -0.99
CA VAL A 146 19.51 -6.55 -1.50
C VAL A 146 21.00 -6.84 -1.68
N ARG A 147 21.64 -7.45 -0.69
CA ARG A 147 23.06 -7.88 -0.80
C ARG A 147 23.26 -8.93 -1.89
N LYS A 148 22.40 -9.98 -1.91
CA LYS A 148 22.49 -11.07 -2.88
C LYS A 148 22.44 -10.58 -4.31
N PHE A 149 21.51 -9.67 -4.61
CA PHE A 149 21.30 -9.14 -5.96
C PHE A 149 22.11 -7.89 -6.24
N LYS A 150 22.93 -7.39 -5.28
CA LYS A 150 23.69 -6.13 -5.38
C LYS A 150 22.76 -5.01 -5.87
N ALA A 151 21.60 -4.88 -5.24
CA ALA A 151 20.60 -3.91 -5.62
C ALA A 151 20.90 -2.53 -5.01
N ASP A 152 20.50 -1.47 -5.72
CA ASP A 152 20.69 -0.10 -5.27
C ASP A 152 19.74 0.25 -4.11
N ILE A 153 18.56 -0.40 -4.09
CA ILE A 153 17.53 -0.18 -3.08
C ILE A 153 16.69 -1.42 -2.89
N GLY A 154 16.23 -1.62 -1.67
CA GLY A 154 15.21 -2.60 -1.32
C GLY A 154 13.92 -1.91 -0.89
N ILE A 155 12.79 -2.47 -1.30
CA ILE A 155 11.44 -2.01 -0.95
C ILE A 155 10.65 -3.22 -0.48
N ALA A 156 10.06 -3.17 0.72
CA ALA A 156 9.15 -4.19 1.21
C ALA A 156 7.79 -3.56 1.53
N LEU A 157 6.75 -4.16 0.99
CA LEU A 157 5.36 -3.84 1.28
C LEU A 157 4.81 -4.82 2.32
N ASP A 158 3.68 -4.50 2.93
CA ASP A 158 2.89 -5.48 3.67
C ASP A 158 1.76 -6.06 2.80
N GLY A 159 0.93 -6.92 3.36
CA GLY A 159 -0.05 -7.71 2.63
C GLY A 159 -1.07 -6.90 1.82
N ASP A 160 -1.53 -5.75 2.31
CA ASP A 160 -2.45 -4.86 1.59
C ASP A 160 -1.74 -3.63 0.95
N GLY A 161 -0.42 -3.52 1.13
CA GLY A 161 0.41 -2.53 0.45
C GLY A 161 0.23 -1.09 0.94
N ASP A 162 -0.25 -0.90 2.18
CA ASP A 162 -0.41 0.42 2.79
C ASP A 162 0.80 0.82 3.67
N ARG A 163 1.73 -0.10 3.91
CA ARG A 163 3.00 0.13 4.61
C ARG A 163 4.18 -0.17 3.73
N VAL A 164 5.27 0.56 3.97
CA VAL A 164 6.53 0.37 3.27
C VAL A 164 7.71 0.45 4.23
N ILE A 165 8.65 -0.47 4.07
CA ILE A 165 10.00 -0.40 4.63
C ILE A 165 10.97 -0.41 3.47
N MET A 166 12.02 0.38 3.57
CA MET A 166 13.06 0.44 2.55
C MET A 166 14.41 0.06 3.15
N CYS A 167 15.36 -0.29 2.30
CA CYS A 167 16.75 -0.34 2.70
C CYS A 167 17.66 0.15 1.56
N ASP A 168 18.82 0.68 1.93
CA ASP A 168 19.84 1.14 1.01
C ASP A 168 20.67 -0.03 0.43
N GLU A 169 21.63 0.29 -0.43
CA GLU A 169 22.56 -0.66 -1.06
C GLU A 169 23.44 -1.41 -0.06
N LYS A 170 23.63 -0.86 1.14
CA LYS A 170 24.35 -1.49 2.25
C LYS A 170 23.45 -2.33 3.14
N SER A 171 22.18 -2.46 2.78
CA SER A 171 21.13 -3.14 3.55
C SER A 171 20.84 -2.52 4.91
N LYS A 172 21.06 -1.20 5.05
CA LYS A 172 20.60 -0.44 6.20
C LYS A 172 19.14 -0.11 6.02
N ILE A 173 18.32 -0.40 7.02
CA ILE A 173 16.89 -0.10 6.99
C ILE A 173 16.69 1.41 7.04
N ILE A 174 15.74 1.86 6.23
CA ILE A 174 15.21 3.22 6.17
C ILE A 174 13.73 3.10 6.55
N ASP A 175 13.39 3.59 7.73
CA ASP A 175 12.04 3.53 8.27
C ASP A 175 11.13 4.67 7.75
N GLY A 176 9.87 4.63 8.16
CA GLY A 176 8.87 5.62 7.75
C GLY A 176 9.23 7.04 8.19
N ASP A 177 9.79 7.21 9.38
CA ASP A 177 10.18 8.53 9.88
C ASP A 177 11.34 9.12 9.07
N GLN A 178 12.31 8.31 8.68
CA GLN A 178 13.40 8.73 7.80
C GLN A 178 12.90 9.09 6.39
N ILE A 179 11.92 8.35 5.85
CA ILE A 179 11.28 8.67 4.57
C ILE A 179 10.53 10.00 4.66
N ILE A 180 9.78 10.24 5.73
CA ILE A 180 9.08 11.50 6.00
C ILE A 180 10.09 12.65 6.06
N ALA A 181 11.17 12.51 6.82
CA ALA A 181 12.23 13.50 6.95
C ALA A 181 12.83 13.86 5.58
N MET A 182 13.16 12.86 4.77
CA MET A 182 13.73 13.03 3.43
C MET A 182 12.78 13.79 2.49
N ILE A 183 11.51 13.40 2.47
CA ILE A 183 10.49 14.03 1.60
C ILE A 183 10.26 15.48 2.03
N ALA A 184 10.06 15.73 3.33
CA ALA A 184 9.81 17.04 3.86
C ALA A 184 10.98 18.02 3.63
N SER A 185 12.23 17.57 3.87
CA SER A 185 13.43 18.37 3.58
C SER A 185 13.56 18.69 2.11
N ARG A 186 13.23 17.73 1.22
CA ARG A 186 13.21 17.98 -0.21
C ARG A 186 12.14 19.02 -0.59
N TRP A 187 10.95 18.92 -0.02
CA TRP A 187 9.85 19.85 -0.29
C TRP A 187 10.14 21.24 0.25
N LYS A 188 10.75 21.35 1.45
CA LYS A 188 11.22 22.61 2.02
C LYS A 188 12.22 23.31 1.08
N ARG A 189 13.28 22.57 0.64
CA ARG A 189 14.27 23.11 -0.30
C ARG A 189 13.66 23.55 -1.63
N LYS A 190 12.62 22.86 -2.11
CA LYS A 190 11.89 23.25 -3.33
C LYS A 190 10.83 24.31 -3.11
N LYS A 191 10.63 24.80 -1.89
CA LYS A 191 9.61 25.78 -1.50
C LYS A 191 8.17 25.36 -1.85
N ILE A 192 7.90 24.05 -1.82
CA ILE A 192 6.57 23.46 -2.06
C ILE A 192 5.91 22.95 -0.78
N LEU A 193 6.68 22.82 0.31
CA LEU A 193 6.12 22.50 1.63
C LEU A 193 5.30 23.70 2.13
N LYS A 194 3.99 23.51 2.30
CA LYS A 194 3.08 24.50 2.87
C LYS A 194 2.73 24.08 4.30
N GLY A 195 2.95 24.97 5.26
CA GLY A 195 2.73 24.66 6.67
C GLY A 195 3.85 23.80 7.26
N GLY A 196 3.49 22.86 8.08
CA GLY A 196 4.40 21.95 8.78
C GLY A 196 4.27 20.49 8.34
N VAL A 197 5.04 19.64 9.00
CA VAL A 197 4.92 18.17 8.91
C VAL A 197 4.10 17.68 10.10
N ILE A 198 3.09 16.87 9.83
CA ILE A 198 2.28 16.24 10.86
C ILE A 198 2.74 14.79 10.98
N GLY A 199 3.26 14.43 12.14
CA GLY A 199 3.57 13.06 12.52
C GLY A 199 2.43 12.42 13.30
N THR A 200 2.59 11.15 13.66
CA THR A 200 1.68 10.44 14.56
C THR A 200 2.32 10.31 15.95
N LEU A 201 1.55 9.87 16.92
CA LEU A 201 2.07 9.55 18.26
C LEU A 201 3.15 8.46 18.22
N MET A 202 3.18 7.64 17.17
CA MET A 202 4.15 6.57 16.96
C MET A 202 5.45 7.04 16.30
N SER A 203 5.53 8.30 15.85
CA SER A 203 6.77 8.86 15.28
C SER A 203 7.85 8.94 16.34
N ASN A 204 9.08 8.60 15.98
CA ASN A 204 10.18 8.61 16.94
C ASN A 204 10.65 10.04 17.25
N TYR A 205 11.22 10.21 18.44
CA TYR A 205 11.73 11.51 18.88
C TYR A 205 12.85 12.07 17.96
N GLY A 206 13.55 11.20 17.25
CA GLY A 206 14.57 11.59 16.27
C GLY A 206 14.00 12.43 15.13
N LEU A 207 12.75 12.14 14.68
CA LEU A 207 12.08 12.93 13.66
C LEU A 207 11.76 14.34 14.16
N GLU A 208 11.24 14.47 15.37
CA GLU A 208 10.95 15.77 16.00
C GLU A 208 12.23 16.60 16.15
N LYS A 209 13.29 16.00 16.69
CA LYS A 209 14.59 16.64 16.85
C LYS A 209 15.20 17.08 15.52
N PHE A 210 15.07 16.23 14.48
CA PHE A 210 15.53 16.56 13.13
C PHE A 210 14.85 17.83 12.60
N PHE A 211 13.54 17.93 12.67
CA PHE A 211 12.84 19.12 12.20
C PHE A 211 13.07 20.36 13.07
N SER A 212 13.27 20.21 14.37
CA SER A 212 13.63 21.31 15.26
C SER A 212 14.97 21.95 14.90
N ASN A 213 15.90 21.17 14.37
CA ASN A 213 17.23 21.64 13.91
C ASN A 213 17.22 22.19 12.49
N GLU A 214 16.17 21.93 11.70
CA GLU A 214 16.00 22.36 10.31
C GLU A 214 15.34 23.74 10.16
N LYS A 215 15.29 24.58 11.22
CA LYS A 215 14.65 25.91 11.25
C LYS A 215 15.21 26.90 10.23
#